data_94ecd6c055a34031c5a4ce401680139d
#
_entry.id   94ecd6c055a34031c5a4ce401680139d
#
_cell.length_a   1.000
_cell.length_b   1.000
_cell.length_c   1.000
_cell.angle_alpha   90.00
_cell.angle_beta   90.00
_cell.angle_gamma   90.00
#
_symmetry.space_group_name_H-M   'P 1'
#
loop_
_entity.id
_entity.type
_entity.pdbx_description
1 polymer ?
#
loop_
_entity_poly.entity_id
_entity_poly.type
_entity_poly.pdbx_seq_one_letter_code
_entity_poly.pdbx_strand_id
1 'polypeptide(L)'
;MISLHEDSYKNENAHGVTTYFYGSEAHGVHSIVGERFASLVQREICARTDFANCRTHAMTWDLLRLTKAPAVRIDLGYKTNPGDSGRMSRPDFRDVIAEALVIAIQRL
;
A
#
# COMPACT_ATOMS: atom_id res chain seq x y z
N MET A 1 4.58 -11.64 -1.25
CA MET A 1 3.70 -11.46 -0.07
C MET A 1 3.07 -10.08 -0.11
N ILE A 2 1.79 -10.03 0.16
CA ILE A 2 1.05 -8.77 0.32
C ILE A 2 0.48 -8.74 1.73
N SER A 3 0.82 -7.70 2.50
CA SER A 3 0.28 -7.49 3.84
C SER A 3 -0.64 -6.28 3.80
N LEU A 4 -1.91 -6.47 4.17
CA LEU A 4 -2.94 -5.44 4.12
C LEU A 4 -3.21 -4.89 5.51
N HIS A 5 -3.20 -3.57 5.62
CA HIS A 5 -3.46 -2.85 6.86
C HIS A 5 -4.36 -1.64 6.62
N GLU A 6 -4.98 -1.16 7.66
CA GLU A 6 -5.56 0.19 7.73
C GLU A 6 -4.79 0.95 8.79
N ASP A 7 -4.45 2.19 8.49
CA ASP A 7 -3.72 3.04 9.42
C ASP A 7 -4.67 3.80 10.35
N SER A 8 -4.13 4.43 11.36
CA SER A 8 -4.87 5.33 12.23
C SER A 8 -3.95 6.46 12.69
N TYR A 9 -4.54 7.63 12.88
CA TYR A 9 -3.79 8.79 13.29
C TYR A 9 -4.68 9.71 14.16
N LYS A 10 -4.08 10.43 15.08
CA LYS A 10 -4.82 11.32 15.98
C LYS A 10 -5.55 12.46 15.27
N ASN A 11 -5.04 12.89 14.11
CA ASN A 11 -5.71 13.87 13.27
C ASN A 11 -6.57 13.13 12.25
N GLU A 12 -7.90 13.25 12.36
CA GLU A 12 -8.87 12.58 11.50
C GLU A 12 -8.82 13.05 10.04
N ASN A 13 -8.11 14.14 9.74
CA ASN A 13 -7.92 14.61 8.36
C ASN A 13 -6.85 13.81 7.62
N ALA A 14 -6.00 13.04 8.30
CA ALA A 14 -5.05 12.16 7.64
C ALA A 14 -5.82 11.09 6.85
N HIS A 15 -5.48 10.94 5.56
CA HIS A 15 -6.19 10.04 4.64
C HIS A 15 -5.31 9.64 3.48
N GLY A 16 -5.68 8.56 2.81
CA GLY A 16 -5.03 8.10 1.59
C GLY A 16 -4.41 6.70 1.71
N VAL A 17 -3.95 6.17 0.57
CA VAL A 17 -3.31 4.87 0.47
C VAL A 17 -1.80 5.02 0.36
N THR A 18 -1.08 4.14 1.06
CA THR A 18 0.39 4.10 1.07
C THR A 18 0.86 2.67 0.87
N THR A 19 1.90 2.47 0.08
CA THR A 19 2.53 1.17 -0.11
C THR A 19 3.99 1.22 0.32
N TYR A 20 4.42 0.20 1.06
CA TYR A 20 5.77 0.12 1.61
C TYR A 20 6.51 -1.09 1.07
N PHE A 21 7.81 -0.91 0.82
CA PHE A 21 8.74 -1.96 0.41
C PHE A 21 9.98 -1.93 1.31
N TYR A 22 10.78 -3.01 1.28
CA TYR A 22 12.02 -3.04 2.10
C TYR A 22 13.08 -2.11 1.53
N GLY A 23 13.59 -1.25 2.39
CA GLY A 23 14.71 -0.39 2.06
C GLY A 23 15.02 0.60 3.17
N SER A 24 16.21 1.21 3.08
CA SER A 24 16.65 2.28 3.96
C SER A 24 17.29 3.37 3.13
N GLU A 25 16.65 4.51 3.05
CA GLU A 25 17.19 5.67 2.33
C GLU A 25 18.51 6.14 2.95
N ALA A 26 18.62 6.06 4.29
CA ALA A 26 19.82 6.48 5.02
C ALA A 26 21.04 5.66 4.64
N HIS A 27 20.86 4.40 4.23
CA HIS A 27 21.96 3.50 3.86
C HIS A 27 22.01 3.20 2.36
N GLY A 28 21.13 3.80 1.56
CA GLY A 28 21.11 3.59 0.12
C GLY A 28 20.78 2.16 -0.31
N VAL A 29 20.13 1.38 0.54
CA VAL A 29 19.81 -0.03 0.29
C VAL A 29 18.31 -0.18 0.13
N HIS A 30 17.87 -0.91 -0.90
CA HIS A 30 16.46 -1.26 -1.03
C HIS A 30 16.28 -2.48 -1.94
N SER A 31 15.13 -3.13 -1.78
CA SER A 31 14.71 -4.21 -2.67
C SER A 31 14.20 -3.61 -3.98
N ILE A 32 14.91 -3.87 -5.08
CA ILE A 32 14.52 -3.39 -6.41
C ILE A 32 13.17 -3.99 -6.82
N VAL A 33 12.98 -5.28 -6.60
CA VAL A 33 11.72 -5.97 -6.93
C VAL A 33 10.59 -5.48 -6.01
N GLY A 34 10.87 -5.29 -4.72
CA GLY A 34 9.90 -4.76 -3.77
C GLY A 34 9.45 -3.36 -4.14
N GLU A 35 10.36 -2.48 -4.53
CA GLU A 35 10.03 -1.13 -4.98
C GLU A 35 9.16 -1.16 -6.24
N ARG A 36 9.52 -1.99 -7.22
CA ARG A 36 8.73 -2.14 -8.44
C ARG A 36 7.30 -2.62 -8.12
N PHE A 37 7.19 -3.63 -7.25
CA PHE A 37 5.90 -4.17 -6.86
C PHE A 37 5.06 -3.11 -6.14
N ALA A 38 5.66 -2.40 -5.18
CA ALA A 38 4.98 -1.33 -4.46
C ALA A 38 4.49 -0.23 -5.41
N SER A 39 5.32 0.16 -6.37
CA SER A 39 4.96 1.18 -7.37
C SER A 39 3.80 0.74 -8.26
N LEU A 40 3.80 -0.53 -8.68
CA LEU A 40 2.70 -1.09 -9.48
C LEU A 40 1.39 -1.11 -8.68
N VAL A 41 1.45 -1.58 -7.43
CA VAL A 41 0.28 -1.63 -6.55
C VAL A 41 -0.28 -0.23 -6.32
N GLN A 42 0.57 0.71 -5.96
CA GLN A 42 0.16 2.08 -5.69
C GLN A 42 -0.50 2.71 -6.91
N ARG A 43 0.11 2.54 -8.08
CA ARG A 43 -0.42 3.07 -9.34
C ARG A 43 -1.80 2.49 -9.66
N GLU A 44 -1.95 1.17 -9.54
CA GLU A 44 -3.21 0.52 -9.91
C GLU A 44 -4.35 0.88 -8.95
N ILE A 45 -4.06 0.98 -7.66
CA ILE A 45 -5.06 1.41 -6.68
C ILE A 45 -5.47 2.86 -6.94
N CYS A 46 -4.52 3.76 -7.12
CA CYS A 46 -4.81 5.18 -7.35
C CYS A 46 -5.51 5.43 -8.68
N ALA A 47 -5.26 4.60 -9.69
CA ALA A 47 -5.93 4.72 -11.00
C ALA A 47 -7.42 4.30 -10.95
N ARG A 48 -7.80 3.44 -10.00
CA ARG A 48 -9.13 2.83 -9.91
C ARG A 48 -9.97 3.33 -8.75
N THR A 49 -9.40 4.14 -7.88
CA THR A 49 -10.08 4.64 -6.69
C THR A 49 -9.86 6.14 -6.54
N ASP A 50 -10.61 6.72 -5.63
CA ASP A 50 -10.45 8.13 -5.25
C ASP A 50 -9.65 8.29 -3.94
N PHE A 51 -8.90 7.27 -3.52
CA PHE A 51 -7.93 7.43 -2.44
C PHE A 51 -6.91 8.51 -2.77
N ALA A 52 -6.58 9.34 -1.81
CA ALA A 52 -5.42 10.23 -1.93
C ALA A 52 -4.15 9.39 -2.06
N ASN A 53 -3.26 9.79 -2.94
CA ASN A 53 -2.02 9.08 -3.20
C ASN A 53 -0.93 9.51 -2.22
N CYS A 54 -0.68 8.69 -1.19
CA CYS A 54 0.40 8.92 -0.22
C CYS A 54 1.73 8.30 -0.66
N ARG A 55 1.80 7.77 -1.90
CA ARG A 55 3.02 7.29 -2.56
C ARG A 55 3.57 6.00 -1.96
N THR A 56 4.76 5.61 -2.42
CA THR A 56 5.50 4.45 -1.92
C THR A 56 6.64 4.92 -1.05
N HIS A 57 6.97 4.14 -0.01
CA HIS A 57 8.03 4.46 0.92
C HIS A 57 8.84 3.23 1.28
N ALA A 58 10.15 3.43 1.50
CA ALA A 58 11.02 2.38 1.99
C ALA A 58 10.93 2.27 3.51
N MET A 59 10.85 1.04 4.03
CA MET A 59 10.85 0.76 5.46
C MET A 59 11.70 -0.47 5.75
N THR A 60 12.30 -0.51 6.94
CA THR A 60 13.18 -1.61 7.36
C THR A 60 12.47 -2.65 8.23
N TRP A 61 11.15 -2.74 8.16
CA TRP A 61 10.37 -3.67 8.98
C TRP A 61 10.74 -5.12 8.70
N ASP A 62 10.80 -5.94 9.75
CA ASP A 62 11.14 -7.36 9.65
C ASP A 62 10.20 -8.11 8.72
N LEU A 63 8.92 -7.78 8.71
CA LEU A 63 7.93 -8.34 7.80
C LEU A 63 8.41 -8.29 6.34
N LEU A 64 8.99 -7.17 5.93
CA LEU A 64 9.48 -6.97 4.57
C LEU A 64 10.88 -7.56 4.38
N ARG A 65 11.73 -7.44 5.40
CA ARG A 65 13.14 -7.86 5.35
C ARG A 65 13.30 -9.37 5.30
N LEU A 66 12.50 -10.10 6.07
CA LEU A 66 12.65 -11.54 6.25
C LEU A 66 11.92 -12.37 5.20
N THR A 67 11.12 -11.74 4.35
CA THR A 67 10.39 -12.43 3.30
C THR A 67 11.26 -12.58 2.06
N LYS A 68 11.45 -13.82 1.59
CA LYS A 68 12.30 -14.13 0.43
C LYS A 68 11.64 -13.81 -0.91
N ALA A 69 10.31 -13.83 -0.98
CA ALA A 69 9.55 -13.44 -2.16
C ALA A 69 9.39 -11.91 -2.21
N PRO A 70 9.03 -11.32 -3.36
CA PRO A 70 8.65 -9.92 -3.41
C PRO A 70 7.61 -9.61 -2.34
N ALA A 71 7.80 -8.53 -1.58
CA ALA A 71 6.98 -8.22 -0.41
C ALA A 71 6.60 -6.75 -0.38
N VAL A 72 5.31 -6.48 -0.10
CA VAL A 72 4.81 -5.12 0.10
C VAL A 72 3.82 -5.11 1.27
N ARG A 73 3.80 -4.01 1.99
CA ARG A 73 2.72 -3.69 2.92
C ARG A 73 1.90 -2.53 2.34
N ILE A 74 0.59 -2.67 2.37
CA ILE A 74 -0.33 -1.67 1.85
C ILE A 74 -1.21 -1.18 2.99
N ASP A 75 -1.15 0.12 3.27
CA ASP A 75 -2.05 0.77 4.20
C ASP A 75 -3.21 1.37 3.41
N LEU A 76 -4.37 0.73 3.50
CA LEU A 76 -5.58 1.04 2.73
C LEU A 76 -6.40 2.11 3.44
N GLY A 77 -5.83 3.30 3.51
CA GLY A 77 -6.47 4.42 4.14
C GLY A 77 -6.33 4.45 5.66
N TYR A 78 -6.95 5.46 6.25
CA TYR A 78 -6.95 5.68 7.70
C TYR A 78 -8.33 5.38 8.25
N LYS A 79 -8.44 4.38 9.13
CA LYS A 79 -9.72 4.06 9.78
C LYS A 79 -10.24 5.20 10.65
N THR A 80 -9.38 6.15 11.01
CA THR A 80 -9.73 7.37 11.74
C THR A 80 -10.27 8.48 10.83
N ASN A 81 -10.17 8.33 9.52
CA ASN A 81 -10.72 9.28 8.54
C ASN A 81 -12.09 8.76 8.05
N PRO A 82 -13.18 9.54 8.20
CA PRO A 82 -14.51 9.07 7.81
C PRO A 82 -14.62 8.69 6.33
N GLY A 83 -13.95 9.42 5.44
CA GLY A 83 -13.98 9.12 4.01
C GLY A 83 -13.32 7.78 3.69
N ASP A 84 -12.10 7.55 4.21
CA ASP A 84 -11.38 6.30 4.00
C ASP A 84 -12.11 5.12 4.65
N SER A 85 -12.59 5.30 5.87
CA SER A 85 -13.36 4.27 6.57
C SER A 85 -14.64 3.92 5.82
N GLY A 86 -15.33 4.92 5.28
CA GLY A 86 -16.51 4.72 4.46
C GLY A 86 -16.24 3.93 3.18
N ARG A 87 -15.13 4.24 2.50
CA ARG A 87 -14.70 3.49 1.31
C ARG A 87 -14.47 2.02 1.64
N MET A 88 -13.67 1.75 2.67
CA MET A 88 -13.29 0.39 3.03
C MET A 88 -14.45 -0.44 3.60
N SER A 89 -15.53 0.19 4.05
CA SER A 89 -16.73 -0.51 4.52
C SER A 89 -17.58 -1.08 3.38
N ARG A 90 -17.36 -0.64 2.14
CA ARG A 90 -18.17 -1.07 0.97
C ARG A 90 -17.54 -2.27 0.29
N PRO A 91 -18.30 -3.38 0.12
CA PRO A 91 -17.79 -4.56 -0.56
C PRO A 91 -17.35 -4.30 -2.01
N ASP A 92 -18.09 -3.48 -2.75
CA ASP A 92 -17.75 -3.14 -4.13
C ASP A 92 -16.41 -2.40 -4.24
N PHE A 93 -16.11 -1.53 -3.28
CA PHE A 93 -14.83 -0.83 -3.24
C PHE A 93 -13.68 -1.81 -2.96
N ARG A 94 -13.87 -2.74 -2.02
CA ARG A 94 -12.86 -3.78 -1.74
C ARG A 94 -12.62 -4.69 -2.93
N ASP A 95 -13.64 -4.96 -3.73
CA ASP A 95 -13.48 -5.73 -4.98
C ASP A 95 -12.59 -5.00 -5.98
N VAL A 96 -12.73 -3.69 -6.10
CA VAL A 96 -11.87 -2.85 -6.95
C VAL A 96 -10.41 -2.91 -6.47
N ILE A 97 -10.19 -2.87 -5.15
CA ILE A 97 -8.85 -3.03 -4.58
C ILE A 97 -8.25 -4.39 -4.95
N ALA A 98 -9.03 -5.46 -4.79
CA ALA A 98 -8.58 -6.81 -5.14
C ALA A 98 -8.20 -6.91 -6.63
N GLU A 99 -8.99 -6.33 -7.51
CA GLU A 99 -8.68 -6.27 -8.94
C GLU A 99 -7.38 -5.53 -9.20
N ALA A 100 -7.16 -4.39 -8.55
CA ALA A 100 -5.93 -3.62 -8.67
C ALA A 100 -4.70 -4.46 -8.28
N LEU A 101 -4.80 -5.25 -7.21
CA LEU A 101 -3.72 -6.12 -6.75
C LEU A 101 -3.42 -7.23 -7.77
N VAL A 102 -4.45 -7.85 -8.34
CA VAL A 102 -4.27 -8.87 -9.37
C VAL A 102 -3.53 -8.31 -10.58
N ILE A 103 -3.93 -7.13 -11.05
CA ILE A 103 -3.29 -6.49 -12.20
C ILE A 103 -1.83 -6.13 -11.89
N ALA A 104 -1.55 -5.62 -10.68
CA ALA A 104 -0.19 -5.31 -10.27
C ALA A 104 0.69 -6.56 -10.27
N ILE A 105 0.18 -7.69 -9.77
CA ILE A 105 0.89 -8.97 -9.79
C ILE A 105 1.17 -9.43 -11.23
N GLN A 106 0.19 -9.31 -12.11
CA GLN A 106 0.34 -9.71 -13.52
C GLN A 106 1.39 -8.88 -14.27
N ARG A 107 1.59 -7.64 -13.85
CA ARG A 107 2.56 -6.73 -14.47
C ARG A 107 3.95 -6.80 -13.83
N LEU A 108 4.06 -7.47 -12.71
CA LEU A 108 5.33 -7.68 -12.04
C LEU A 108 6.21 -8.68 -12.86
#